data_638d00a34722cc4a06fecc63fb47286d
#
_entry.id   638d00a34722cc4a06fecc63fb47286d
#
_cell.length_a   1.000
_cell.length_b   1.000
_cell.length_c   1.000
_cell.angle_alpha   90.00
_cell.angle_beta   90.00
_cell.angle_gamma   90.00
#
_symmetry.space_group_name_H-M   'P 1'
#
loop_
_entity.id
_entity.type
_entity.pdbx_description
1 polymer ?
#
loop_
_entity_poly.entity_id
_entity_poly.type
_entity_poly.pdbx_seq_one_letter_code
_entity_poly.pdbx_strand_id
1 'polypeptide(L)'
;AGLKPTHGLLSRDGIVPLALSFDMAGPMARHVYDVAVMLGAMTGVDPADAATLKSGGRFETDYTQFLDEGALRGARIGIGRDFLGSDAEVDWIIEASLQTMRDAGATVVDVRFPQWLLDVKGDWYTTIRWREFRAQIPEYLATIGPEYPKTLAEMVERSLDITSTTPDGGTPNPTRWSLLMQE
;
A
#
# COMPACT_ATOMS: atom_id res chain seq x y z
N ALA A 1 -0.83 11.30 -9.91
CA ALA A 1 -0.43 11.41 -8.49
C ALA A 1 -1.08 10.31 -7.69
N GLY A 2 -0.40 9.80 -6.65
CA GLY A 2 -0.91 8.81 -5.71
C GLY A 2 -0.44 9.12 -4.30
N LEU A 3 -1.27 8.82 -3.32
CA LEU A 3 -0.95 9.03 -1.91
C LEU A 3 -1.12 7.72 -1.14
N LYS A 4 -0.10 7.34 -0.38
CA LYS A 4 -0.17 6.33 0.66
C LYS A 4 -0.38 7.04 2.00
N PRO A 5 -1.62 7.05 2.55
CA PRO A 5 -1.91 7.76 3.79
C PRO A 5 -1.34 7.05 5.01
N THR A 6 -1.47 7.68 6.17
CA THR A 6 -1.19 7.05 7.46
C THR A 6 -2.13 5.87 7.68
N HIS A 7 -1.62 4.76 8.21
CA HIS A 7 -2.41 3.58 8.57
C HIS A 7 -3.55 3.96 9.55
N GLY A 8 -4.77 3.53 9.23
CA GLY A 8 -5.97 3.85 10.00
C GLY A 8 -6.58 5.23 9.69
N LEU A 9 -6.07 5.97 8.71
CA LEU A 9 -6.71 7.19 8.24
C LEU A 9 -7.92 6.89 7.34
N LEU A 10 -7.81 5.84 6.52
CA LEU A 10 -8.89 5.33 5.66
C LEU A 10 -9.30 3.94 6.13
N SER A 11 -10.59 3.62 5.99
CA SER A 11 -11.11 2.29 6.26
C SER A 11 -10.58 1.26 5.25
N ARG A 12 -10.37 0.04 5.72
CA ARG A 12 -10.04 -1.14 4.92
C ARG A 12 -11.19 -2.15 4.88
N ASP A 13 -12.35 -1.79 5.46
CA ASP A 13 -13.53 -2.66 5.38
C ASP A 13 -13.91 -2.90 3.91
N GLY A 14 -14.24 -4.14 3.58
CA GLY A 14 -14.52 -4.56 2.20
C GLY A 14 -13.29 -4.73 1.29
N ILE A 15 -12.08 -4.45 1.76
CA ILE A 15 -10.84 -4.70 1.01
C ILE A 15 -10.31 -6.09 1.33
N VAL A 16 -9.94 -6.86 0.28
CA VAL A 16 -9.33 -8.18 0.46
C VAL A 16 -8.01 -8.02 1.24
N PRO A 17 -7.87 -8.64 2.43
CA PRO A 17 -6.68 -8.46 3.23
C PRO A 17 -5.49 -9.22 2.64
N LEU A 18 -4.31 -8.59 2.68
CA LEU A 18 -3.04 -9.26 2.58
C LEU A 18 -2.38 -9.36 3.96
N ALA A 19 -2.31 -8.23 4.66
CA ALA A 19 -1.89 -8.14 6.06
C ALA A 19 -2.40 -6.81 6.63
N LEU A 20 -3.42 -6.86 7.47
CA LEU A 20 -4.07 -5.65 7.99
C LEU A 20 -3.15 -4.74 8.80
N SER A 21 -1.98 -5.24 9.27
CA SER A 21 -0.95 -4.37 9.87
C SER A 21 -0.28 -3.45 8.85
N PHE A 22 -0.28 -3.80 7.55
CA PHE A 22 0.38 -3.07 6.47
C PHE A 22 -0.60 -2.51 5.44
N ASP A 23 -1.76 -3.15 5.29
CA ASP A 23 -2.73 -2.79 4.27
C ASP A 23 -3.29 -1.39 4.50
N MET A 24 -3.38 -0.64 3.44
CA MET A 24 -4.04 0.66 3.44
C MET A 24 -4.50 1.02 2.03
N ALA A 25 -5.68 1.60 1.94
CA ALA A 25 -6.16 2.24 0.73
C ALA A 25 -5.50 3.61 0.55
N GLY A 26 -5.47 4.12 -0.66
CA GLY A 26 -5.00 5.46 -0.94
C GLY A 26 -5.54 5.98 -2.27
N PRO A 27 -5.86 7.28 -2.37
CA PRO A 27 -6.36 7.87 -3.59
C PRO A 27 -5.28 7.96 -4.67
N MET A 28 -5.67 7.74 -5.92
CA MET A 28 -4.87 7.98 -7.10
C MET A 28 -5.66 8.78 -8.12
N ALA A 29 -5.06 9.84 -8.66
CA ALA A 29 -5.67 10.70 -9.67
C ALA A 29 -4.60 11.34 -10.58
N ARG A 30 -5.04 12.05 -11.62
CA ARG A 30 -4.10 12.74 -12.52
C ARG A 30 -3.46 13.96 -11.88
N HIS A 31 -4.18 14.66 -11.01
CA HIS A 31 -3.70 15.87 -10.35
C HIS A 31 -3.66 15.72 -8.82
N VAL A 32 -2.75 16.44 -8.17
CA VAL A 32 -2.63 16.44 -6.70
C VAL A 32 -3.88 17.01 -6.04
N TYR A 33 -4.52 18.00 -6.66
CA TYR A 33 -5.79 18.54 -6.20
C TYR A 33 -6.86 17.47 -6.07
N ASP A 34 -7.03 16.62 -7.11
CA ASP A 34 -8.01 15.55 -7.10
C ASP A 34 -7.70 14.50 -6.03
N VAL A 35 -6.40 14.21 -5.81
CA VAL A 35 -5.97 13.33 -4.70
C VAL A 35 -6.37 13.91 -3.35
N ALA A 36 -6.21 15.22 -3.14
CA ALA A 36 -6.61 15.90 -1.91
C ALA A 36 -8.13 15.87 -1.69
N VAL A 37 -8.92 16.11 -2.75
CA VAL A 37 -10.39 15.99 -2.70
C VAL A 37 -10.82 14.56 -2.36
N MET A 38 -10.26 13.55 -3.06
CA MET A 38 -10.56 12.15 -2.80
C MET A 38 -10.18 11.75 -1.36
N LEU A 39 -9.02 12.20 -0.87
CA LEU A 39 -8.60 11.91 0.49
C LEU A 39 -9.63 12.42 1.50
N GLY A 40 -10.10 13.66 1.36
CA GLY A 40 -11.13 14.24 2.24
C GLY A 40 -12.44 13.44 2.23
N ALA A 41 -12.86 12.97 1.05
CA ALA A 41 -14.06 12.18 0.91
C ALA A 41 -13.93 10.75 1.48
N MET A 42 -12.71 10.20 1.57
CA MET A 42 -12.43 8.83 2.02
C MET A 42 -12.08 8.74 3.50
N THR A 43 -11.69 9.86 4.14
CA THR A 43 -11.31 9.86 5.57
C THR A 43 -12.51 9.80 6.48
N GLY A 44 -12.34 9.13 7.61
CA GLY A 44 -13.39 9.03 8.63
C GLY A 44 -13.16 7.87 9.58
N VAL A 45 -13.94 7.85 10.65
CA VAL A 45 -14.00 6.72 11.56
C VAL A 45 -15.02 5.72 11.04
N ASP A 46 -14.57 4.48 10.85
CA ASP A 46 -15.42 3.36 10.46
C ASP A 46 -15.42 2.32 11.59
N PRO A 47 -16.57 2.06 12.20
CA PRO A 47 -16.69 1.03 13.25
C PRO A 47 -16.31 -0.38 12.79
N ALA A 48 -16.41 -0.66 11.49
CA ALA A 48 -16.04 -1.96 10.90
C ALA A 48 -14.52 -2.13 10.78
N ASP A 49 -13.72 -1.03 10.78
CA ASP A 49 -12.26 -1.09 10.82
C ASP A 49 -11.69 -0.43 12.08
N ALA A 50 -11.32 -1.28 13.05
CA ALA A 50 -10.78 -0.83 14.34
C ALA A 50 -9.52 0.05 14.23
N ALA A 51 -8.78 -0.01 13.12
CA ALA A 51 -7.63 0.86 12.92
C ALA A 51 -8.03 2.34 12.78
N THR A 52 -9.20 2.62 12.21
CA THR A 52 -9.71 4.00 12.05
C THR A 52 -10.09 4.63 13.38
N LEU A 53 -10.46 3.83 14.38
CA LEU A 53 -10.80 4.31 15.72
C LEU A 53 -9.59 4.98 16.40
N LYS A 54 -8.36 4.55 16.04
CA LYS A 54 -7.10 5.10 16.58
C LYS A 54 -6.85 6.52 16.11
N SER A 55 -7.47 6.96 15.04
CA SER A 55 -7.35 8.34 14.55
C SER A 55 -7.89 9.35 15.58
N GLY A 56 -8.88 8.94 16.40
CA GLY A 56 -9.48 9.78 17.42
C GLY A 56 -10.09 11.07 16.84
N GLY A 57 -10.54 11.05 15.58
CA GLY A 57 -11.05 12.22 14.88
C GLY A 57 -9.93 13.15 14.34
N ARG A 58 -8.67 12.75 14.38
CA ARG A 58 -7.54 13.51 13.83
C ARG A 58 -7.42 13.30 12.33
N PHE A 59 -8.37 13.83 11.61
CA PHE A 59 -8.40 13.87 10.14
C PHE A 59 -9.15 15.12 9.70
N GLU A 60 -8.92 15.52 8.47
CA GLU A 60 -9.63 16.63 7.83
C GLU A 60 -10.59 16.10 6.78
N THR A 61 -11.67 16.81 6.54
CA THR A 61 -12.62 16.50 5.46
C THR A 61 -12.31 17.27 4.17
N ASP A 62 -11.43 18.27 4.26
CA ASP A 62 -10.92 19.05 3.12
C ASP A 62 -9.40 19.16 3.22
N TYR A 63 -8.69 18.34 2.45
CA TYR A 63 -7.22 18.39 2.34
C TYR A 63 -6.74 19.39 1.29
N THR A 64 -7.63 20.00 0.49
CA THR A 64 -7.23 21.00 -0.51
C THR A 64 -6.70 22.27 0.14
N GLN A 65 -7.11 22.56 1.37
CA GLN A 65 -6.63 23.70 2.16
C GLN A 65 -5.12 23.66 2.45
N PHE A 66 -4.48 22.50 2.32
CA PHE A 66 -3.04 22.33 2.56
C PHE A 66 -2.20 22.39 1.29
N LEU A 67 -2.82 22.59 0.13
CA LEU A 67 -2.10 22.71 -1.13
C LEU A 67 -1.43 24.09 -1.21
N ASP A 68 -0.11 24.07 -1.34
CA ASP A 68 0.72 25.27 -1.44
C ASP A 68 1.77 25.06 -2.54
N GLU A 69 1.70 25.87 -3.60
CA GLU A 69 2.68 25.84 -4.70
C GLU A 69 4.10 26.24 -4.25
N GLY A 70 4.21 26.94 -3.14
CA GLY A 70 5.48 27.36 -2.54
C GLY A 70 6.06 26.40 -1.51
N ALA A 71 5.41 25.28 -1.22
CA ALA A 71 5.75 24.36 -0.12
C ALA A 71 7.17 23.80 -0.17
N LEU A 72 7.78 23.71 -1.35
CA LEU A 72 9.16 23.22 -1.52
C LEU A 72 10.21 24.27 -1.12
N ARG A 73 9.87 25.55 -1.06
CA ARG A 73 10.82 26.60 -0.71
C ARG A 73 11.29 26.47 0.74
N GLY A 74 12.57 26.19 0.90
CA GLY A 74 13.18 25.96 2.22
C GLY A 74 12.88 24.59 2.82
N ALA A 75 12.12 23.71 2.11
CA ALA A 75 11.89 22.35 2.54
C ALA A 75 13.19 21.53 2.53
N ARG A 76 13.30 20.57 3.44
CA ARG A 76 14.40 19.62 3.49
C ARG A 76 13.89 18.22 3.13
N ILE A 77 14.34 17.70 1.99
CA ILE A 77 13.89 16.42 1.42
C ILE A 77 15.00 15.39 1.60
N GLY A 78 14.67 14.27 2.27
CA GLY A 78 15.57 13.13 2.39
C GLY A 78 15.40 12.14 1.24
N ILE A 79 16.48 11.70 0.61
CA ILE A 79 16.47 10.61 -0.37
C ILE A 79 17.16 9.37 0.21
N GLY A 80 16.44 8.24 0.26
CA GLY A 80 16.97 6.94 0.68
C GLY A 80 17.72 6.26 -0.47
N ARG A 81 19.01 6.59 -0.62
CA ARG A 81 19.87 6.06 -1.69
C ARG A 81 19.98 4.54 -1.69
N ASP A 82 19.74 3.89 -0.56
CA ASP A 82 19.80 2.44 -0.41
C ASP A 82 18.73 1.69 -1.21
N PHE A 83 17.71 2.40 -1.71
CA PHE A 83 16.61 1.84 -2.51
C PHE A 83 16.73 2.14 -4.01
N LEU A 84 17.80 2.77 -4.44
CA LEU A 84 18.10 3.06 -5.84
C LEU A 84 19.13 2.05 -6.38
N GLY A 85 19.34 2.06 -7.70
CA GLY A 85 20.37 1.24 -8.37
C GLY A 85 19.85 -0.09 -8.93
N SER A 86 18.55 -0.39 -8.79
CA SER A 86 17.96 -1.61 -9.36
C SER A 86 17.39 -1.42 -10.76
N ASP A 87 17.02 -0.19 -11.12
CA ASP A 87 16.44 0.15 -12.42
C ASP A 87 16.91 1.57 -12.83
N ALA A 88 17.69 1.64 -13.89
CA ALA A 88 18.31 2.88 -14.34
C ALA A 88 17.30 3.92 -14.85
N GLU A 89 16.18 3.49 -15.42
CA GLU A 89 15.14 4.42 -15.90
C GLU A 89 14.36 5.03 -14.72
N VAL A 90 14.05 4.21 -13.72
CA VAL A 90 13.41 4.68 -12.47
C VAL A 90 14.36 5.65 -11.75
N ASP A 91 15.63 5.30 -11.62
CA ASP A 91 16.64 6.15 -10.96
C ASP A 91 16.77 7.50 -11.67
N TRP A 92 16.77 7.51 -13.01
CA TRP A 92 16.81 8.74 -13.78
C TRP A 92 15.59 9.64 -13.52
N ILE A 93 14.36 9.07 -13.48
CA ILE A 93 13.14 9.81 -13.19
C ILE A 93 13.20 10.40 -11.77
N ILE A 94 13.69 9.63 -10.81
CA ILE A 94 13.86 10.10 -9.42
C ILE A 94 14.85 11.27 -9.37
N GLU A 95 16.03 11.17 -10.01
CA GLU A 95 17.01 12.25 -10.01
C GLU A 95 16.48 13.51 -10.69
N ALA A 96 15.75 13.38 -11.80
CA ALA A 96 15.09 14.51 -12.47
C ALA A 96 14.04 15.18 -11.53
N SER A 97 13.29 14.39 -10.80
CA SER A 97 12.32 14.88 -9.81
C SER A 97 13.01 15.62 -8.66
N LEU A 98 14.12 15.07 -8.15
CA LEU A 98 14.91 15.72 -7.10
C LEU A 98 15.53 17.04 -7.58
N GLN A 99 15.94 17.11 -8.85
CA GLN A 99 16.42 18.35 -9.43
C GLN A 99 15.31 19.41 -9.51
N THR A 100 14.11 19.03 -9.94
CA THR A 100 12.94 19.91 -9.93
C THR A 100 12.65 20.44 -8.52
N MET A 101 12.77 19.59 -7.49
CA MET A 101 12.59 20.03 -6.10
C MET A 101 13.65 21.04 -5.65
N ARG A 102 14.94 20.83 -6.06
CA ARG A 102 16.02 21.80 -5.78
C ARG A 102 15.75 23.15 -6.47
N ASP A 103 15.33 23.11 -7.72
CA ASP A 103 15.02 24.32 -8.50
C ASP A 103 13.83 25.09 -7.87
N ALA A 104 12.91 24.40 -7.22
CA ALA A 104 11.80 24.97 -6.45
C ALA A 104 12.23 25.44 -5.04
N GLY A 105 13.50 25.34 -4.68
CA GLY A 105 14.07 25.86 -3.45
C GLY A 105 14.17 24.87 -2.28
N ALA A 106 14.01 23.56 -2.54
CA ALA A 106 14.23 22.53 -1.53
C ALA A 106 15.72 22.18 -1.39
N THR A 107 16.12 21.76 -0.17
CA THR A 107 17.41 21.14 0.08
C THR A 107 17.25 19.61 0.08
N VAL A 108 17.92 18.94 -0.86
CA VAL A 108 17.92 17.48 -0.92
C VAL A 108 19.14 16.94 -0.17
N VAL A 109 18.93 15.99 0.74
CA VAL A 109 19.98 15.36 1.55
C VAL A 109 19.90 13.84 1.43
N ASP A 110 21.05 13.18 1.36
CA ASP A 110 21.10 11.72 1.37
C ASP A 110 20.78 11.17 2.77
N VAL A 111 19.90 10.19 2.81
CA VAL A 111 19.54 9.43 4.01
C VAL A 111 20.04 8.00 3.83
N ARG A 112 20.68 7.46 4.84
CA ARG A 112 21.13 6.07 4.89
C ARG A 112 20.37 5.32 5.98
N PHE A 113 19.92 4.13 5.63
CA PHE A 113 19.27 3.23 6.58
C PHE A 113 20.31 2.34 7.26
N PRO A 114 20.08 1.94 8.53
CA PRO A 114 20.94 0.97 9.18
C PRO A 114 21.03 -0.34 8.38
N GLN A 115 22.22 -0.86 8.16
CA GLN A 115 22.43 -2.07 7.35
C GLN A 115 21.61 -3.25 7.86
N TRP A 116 21.55 -3.45 9.19
CA TRP A 116 20.77 -4.53 9.78
C TRP A 116 19.28 -4.49 9.34
N LEU A 117 18.70 -3.28 9.22
CA LEU A 117 17.31 -3.13 8.75
C LEU A 117 17.16 -3.53 7.29
N LEU A 118 18.13 -3.14 6.45
CA LEU A 118 18.14 -3.49 5.03
C LEU A 118 18.24 -5.00 4.84
N ASP A 119 19.03 -5.67 5.67
CA ASP A 119 19.28 -7.12 5.60
C ASP A 119 18.03 -7.94 5.99
N VAL A 120 17.28 -7.52 7.02
CA VAL A 120 16.17 -8.32 7.59
C VAL A 120 14.78 -7.87 7.19
N LYS A 121 14.63 -6.71 6.52
CA LYS A 121 13.31 -6.14 6.20
C LYS A 121 12.42 -7.08 5.39
N GLY A 122 13.00 -7.85 4.48
CA GLY A 122 12.29 -8.81 3.65
C GLY A 122 11.70 -9.96 4.46
N ASP A 123 12.48 -10.50 5.38
CA ASP A 123 12.10 -11.64 6.23
C ASP A 123 11.00 -11.23 7.21
N TRP A 124 11.12 -10.07 7.85
CA TRP A 124 10.08 -9.54 8.73
C TRP A 124 8.78 -9.32 7.99
N TYR A 125 8.84 -8.64 6.85
CA TYR A 125 7.65 -8.40 6.03
C TYR A 125 6.98 -9.70 5.62
N THR A 126 7.77 -10.68 5.16
CA THR A 126 7.26 -11.98 4.71
C THR A 126 6.63 -12.74 5.87
N THR A 127 7.31 -12.83 7.01
CA THR A 127 6.82 -13.56 8.18
C THR A 127 5.50 -13.00 8.71
N ILE A 128 5.39 -11.67 8.85
CA ILE A 128 4.17 -11.03 9.33
C ILE A 128 3.05 -11.20 8.31
N ARG A 129 3.31 -10.90 7.04
CA ARG A 129 2.32 -10.93 5.96
C ARG A 129 1.67 -12.30 5.82
N TRP A 130 2.45 -13.39 5.82
CA TRP A 130 1.90 -14.73 5.64
C TRP A 130 1.05 -15.17 6.83
N ARG A 131 1.48 -14.88 8.04
CA ARG A 131 0.71 -15.19 9.25
C ARG A 131 -0.61 -14.45 9.29
N GLU A 132 -0.58 -13.16 8.99
CA GLU A 132 -1.80 -12.35 8.97
C GLU A 132 -2.73 -12.76 7.84
N PHE A 133 -2.23 -12.98 6.63
CA PHE A 133 -3.03 -13.45 5.50
C PHE A 133 -3.82 -14.71 5.84
N ARG A 134 -3.15 -15.71 6.39
CA ARG A 134 -3.79 -16.99 6.75
C ARG A 134 -4.89 -16.84 7.81
N ALA A 135 -4.71 -15.91 8.73
CA ALA A 135 -5.71 -15.63 9.77
C ALA A 135 -6.87 -14.77 9.24
N GLN A 136 -6.57 -13.76 8.44
CA GLN A 136 -7.52 -12.72 8.06
C GLN A 136 -8.34 -13.05 6.82
N ILE A 137 -7.80 -13.84 5.88
CA ILE A 137 -8.52 -14.16 4.63
C ILE A 137 -9.82 -14.94 4.89
N PRO A 138 -9.90 -15.93 5.80
CA PRO A 138 -11.16 -16.58 6.12
C PRO A 138 -12.22 -15.63 6.71
N GLU A 139 -11.80 -14.65 7.51
CA GLU A 139 -12.70 -13.64 8.07
C GLU A 139 -13.32 -12.80 6.96
N TYR A 140 -12.50 -12.35 6.00
CA TYR A 140 -12.99 -11.65 4.81
C TYR A 140 -13.92 -12.53 3.97
N LEU A 141 -13.54 -13.78 3.70
CA LEU A 141 -14.35 -14.71 2.91
C LEU A 141 -15.72 -15.00 3.56
N ALA A 142 -15.84 -14.89 4.89
CA ALA A 142 -17.10 -15.03 5.58
C ALA A 142 -18.08 -13.89 5.27
N THR A 143 -17.60 -12.71 4.87
CA THR A 143 -18.42 -11.53 4.57
C THR A 143 -19.04 -11.53 3.18
N ILE A 144 -18.48 -12.32 2.24
CA ILE A 144 -18.94 -12.39 0.84
C ILE A 144 -19.98 -13.49 0.64
N GLY A 145 -20.66 -13.50 -0.52
CA GLY A 145 -21.77 -14.41 -0.83
C GLY A 145 -21.44 -15.91 -0.69
N PRO A 146 -22.47 -16.77 -0.51
CA PRO A 146 -22.26 -18.20 -0.26
C PRO A 146 -21.66 -18.96 -1.45
N GLU A 147 -21.69 -18.39 -2.65
CA GLU A 147 -21.12 -18.94 -3.88
C GLU A 147 -19.58 -18.84 -3.92
N TYR A 148 -18.97 -18.04 -3.06
CA TYR A 148 -17.53 -17.86 -2.95
C TYR A 148 -16.91 -18.80 -1.88
N PRO A 149 -15.61 -19.13 -2.00
CA PRO A 149 -14.92 -19.95 -1.01
C PRO A 149 -15.02 -19.30 0.39
N LYS A 150 -15.06 -20.13 1.44
CA LYS A 150 -15.14 -19.68 2.83
C LYS A 150 -13.85 -19.90 3.61
N THR A 151 -12.95 -20.68 3.05
CA THR A 151 -11.66 -20.98 3.66
C THR A 151 -10.52 -20.74 2.67
N LEU A 152 -9.31 -20.57 3.20
CA LEU A 152 -8.11 -20.49 2.36
C LEU A 152 -7.92 -21.78 1.55
N ALA A 153 -8.20 -22.94 2.13
CA ALA A 153 -8.10 -24.24 1.45
C ALA A 153 -9.03 -24.31 0.24
N GLU A 154 -10.31 -23.97 0.42
CA GLU A 154 -11.28 -23.90 -0.69
C GLU A 154 -10.89 -22.90 -1.77
N MET A 155 -10.32 -21.75 -1.38
CA MET A 155 -9.84 -20.75 -2.32
C MET A 155 -8.68 -21.29 -3.16
N VAL A 156 -7.73 -21.99 -2.52
CA VAL A 156 -6.60 -22.64 -3.22
C VAL A 156 -7.11 -23.74 -4.13
N GLU A 157 -7.98 -24.64 -3.65
CA GLU A 157 -8.57 -25.73 -4.44
C GLU A 157 -9.27 -25.19 -5.70
N ARG A 158 -10.14 -24.20 -5.54
CA ARG A 158 -10.82 -23.56 -6.68
C ARG A 158 -9.84 -22.86 -7.63
N SER A 159 -8.76 -22.27 -7.12
CA SER A 159 -7.74 -21.63 -7.96
C SER A 159 -6.91 -22.63 -8.77
N LEU A 160 -6.76 -23.86 -8.30
CA LEU A 160 -6.08 -24.94 -9.01
C LEU A 160 -7.00 -25.62 -10.03
N ASP A 161 -8.29 -25.72 -9.71
CA ASP A 161 -9.32 -26.34 -10.57
C ASP A 161 -9.79 -25.40 -11.70
N ILE A 162 -9.57 -24.10 -11.54
CA ILE A 162 -9.92 -23.13 -12.59
C ILE A 162 -8.99 -23.31 -13.78
N THR A 163 -9.53 -23.89 -14.82
CA THR A 163 -9.14 -23.64 -16.22
C THR A 163 -9.48 -22.19 -16.64
N SER A 164 -9.81 -21.28 -15.72
CA SER A 164 -9.99 -19.87 -15.97
C SER A 164 -8.63 -19.26 -16.26
N THR A 165 -8.41 -19.17 -17.47
CA THR A 165 -7.42 -18.41 -18.14
C THR A 165 -7.53 -16.95 -17.70
N THR A 166 -6.41 -16.36 -17.31
CA THR A 166 -6.23 -14.92 -17.46
C THR A 166 -6.63 -14.55 -18.89
N PRO A 167 -7.05 -13.30 -19.19
CA PRO A 167 -7.46 -12.89 -20.54
C PRO A 167 -6.48 -13.26 -21.64
N ASP A 168 -5.22 -13.49 -21.31
CA ASP A 168 -4.12 -13.92 -22.18
C ASP A 168 -3.90 -15.45 -22.22
N GLY A 169 -4.75 -16.24 -21.56
CA GLY A 169 -4.69 -17.71 -21.55
C GLY A 169 -3.75 -18.31 -20.52
N GLY A 170 -3.17 -17.52 -19.63
CA GLY A 170 -2.28 -18.00 -18.57
C GLY A 170 -3.04 -18.69 -17.41
N THR A 171 -2.40 -19.67 -16.77
CA THR A 171 -2.92 -20.24 -15.52
C THR A 171 -2.58 -19.36 -14.34
N PRO A 172 -3.45 -19.27 -13.31
CA PRO A 172 -3.09 -18.64 -12.05
C PRO A 172 -1.76 -19.21 -11.53
N ASN A 173 -0.88 -18.35 -11.02
CA ASN A 173 0.45 -18.79 -10.58
C ASN A 173 0.37 -19.78 -9.39
N PRO A 174 0.44 -21.10 -9.60
CA PRO A 174 0.26 -22.09 -8.54
C PRO A 174 1.41 -22.07 -7.53
N THR A 175 2.58 -21.53 -7.92
CA THR A 175 3.76 -21.46 -7.04
C THR A 175 3.52 -20.54 -5.84
N ARG A 176 2.81 -19.45 -6.01
CA ARG A 176 2.48 -18.56 -4.89
C ARG A 176 1.47 -19.18 -3.92
N TRP A 177 0.52 -19.95 -4.42
CA TRP A 177 -0.44 -20.65 -3.59
C TRP A 177 0.21 -21.79 -2.81
N SER A 178 1.14 -22.52 -3.42
CA SER A 178 1.90 -23.58 -2.71
C SER A 178 2.74 -23.01 -1.58
N LEU A 179 3.31 -21.81 -1.73
CA LEU A 179 4.03 -21.14 -0.65
C LEU A 179 3.10 -20.75 0.53
N LEU A 180 1.85 -20.40 0.25
CA LEU A 180 0.86 -20.09 1.29
C LEU A 180 0.39 -21.34 2.05
N MET A 181 0.52 -22.54 1.48
CA MET A 181 0.07 -23.80 2.06
C MET A 181 1.18 -24.57 2.78
N GLN A 182 2.45 -24.20 2.58
CA GLN A 182 3.60 -24.89 3.18
C GLN A 182 3.97 -24.39 4.57
N GLU A 183 3.39 -23.27 5.04
CA GLU A 183 3.56 -22.71 6.38
C GLU A 183 2.27 -22.86 7.22
#